data_26d333de75078933b1caa565a925e60e
#
_entry.id   26d333de75078933b1caa565a925e60e
#
_cell.length_a   1.000
_cell.length_b   1.000
_cell.length_c   1.000
_cell.angle_alpha   90.00
_cell.angle_beta   90.00
_cell.angle_gamma   90.00
#
_symmetry.space_group_name_H-M   'P 1'
#
loop_
_entity.id
_entity.type
_entity.pdbx_description
1 polymer ?
#
loop_
_entity_poly.entity_id
_entity_poly.type
_entity_poly.pdbx_seq_one_letter_code
_entity_poly.pdbx_strand_id
1 'polypeptide(L)'
;MNRLYNERYKSFDQYVSDQEIGFTKWDLTEGESLNRELIDHNHIFFILNGSVKISCNEFHDRIFKAGEMVFIPKSASFTGETLEASLIINHSFENPLNICDKAMMESLAPLSDTIAYRFQPLAIRPPLDHFLELFVSYLNDGVRCSHLFQAKQSEIFVLFRLYYTRLENATFFYPLIGKSVDFKSFVMANY
;
A
#
# COMPACT_ATOMS: atom_id res chain seq x y z
N MET A 1 19.57 -26.21 -8.96
CA MET A 1 20.19 -25.69 -7.72
C MET A 1 19.18 -25.92 -6.60
N ASN A 2 19.36 -26.98 -5.78
CA ASN A 2 18.43 -27.28 -4.67
C ASN A 2 18.55 -26.16 -3.64
N ARG A 3 17.54 -25.33 -3.54
CA ARG A 3 17.48 -24.25 -2.57
C ARG A 3 17.17 -24.86 -1.22
N LEU A 4 18.16 -24.87 -0.31
CA LEU A 4 18.07 -25.33 1.10
C LEU A 4 16.86 -24.71 1.85
N TYR A 5 16.28 -23.65 1.30
CA TYR A 5 15.13 -22.94 1.83
C TYR A 5 13.83 -23.75 1.74
N ASN A 6 13.66 -24.60 0.72
CA ASN A 6 12.39 -25.32 0.49
C ASN A 6 12.20 -26.57 1.37
N GLU A 7 13.25 -27.16 1.91
CA GLU A 7 13.10 -28.43 2.65
C GLU A 7 13.11 -28.29 4.17
N ARG A 8 13.81 -27.30 4.73
CA ARG A 8 13.91 -27.10 6.18
C ARG A 8 12.87 -26.15 6.79
N TYR A 9 12.23 -25.30 5.99
CA TYR A 9 11.32 -24.25 6.48
C TYR A 9 9.85 -24.51 6.16
N LYS A 10 9.47 -25.68 5.62
CA LYS A 10 8.06 -26.06 5.45
C LYS A 10 7.27 -26.08 6.77
N SER A 11 7.95 -26.23 7.91
CA SER A 11 7.32 -26.15 9.23
C SER A 11 7.00 -24.72 9.69
N PHE A 12 7.56 -23.68 9.03
CA PHE A 12 7.22 -22.29 9.30
C PHE A 12 6.00 -21.80 8.49
N ASP A 13 5.58 -22.53 7.45
CA ASP A 13 4.33 -22.25 6.72
C ASP A 13 3.08 -22.37 7.60
N GLN A 14 3.15 -23.06 8.75
CA GLN A 14 2.06 -23.12 9.72
C GLN A 14 1.85 -21.82 10.52
N TYR A 15 2.77 -20.85 10.41
CA TYR A 15 2.62 -19.50 10.97
C TYR A 15 2.20 -18.47 9.93
N VAL A 16 1.90 -18.85 8.70
CA VAL A 16 1.13 -18.02 7.79
C VAL A 16 -0.29 -18.02 8.34
N SER A 17 -0.54 -17.11 9.29
CA SER A 17 -1.91 -16.78 9.65
C SER A 17 -2.66 -16.44 8.37
N ASP A 18 -3.94 -16.79 8.29
CA ASP A 18 -4.90 -16.40 7.24
C ASP A 18 -5.07 -14.86 7.14
N GLN A 19 -4.07 -14.10 7.58
CA GLN A 19 -4.09 -12.65 7.55
C GLN A 19 -3.71 -12.18 6.16
N GLU A 20 -4.64 -11.52 5.53
CA GLU A 20 -4.51 -10.81 4.25
C GLU A 20 -3.51 -9.62 4.30
N ILE A 21 -2.71 -9.53 5.37
CA ILE A 21 -1.69 -8.50 5.59
C ILE A 21 -0.38 -8.94 4.95
N GLY A 22 0.21 -8.06 4.17
CA GLY A 22 1.49 -8.31 3.53
C GLY A 22 1.54 -7.86 2.08
N PHE A 23 2.25 -8.61 1.27
CA PHE A 23 2.43 -8.29 -0.14
C PHE A 23 1.87 -9.38 -1.03
N THR A 24 1.15 -8.96 -2.05
CA THR A 24 0.60 -9.85 -3.08
C THR A 24 0.97 -9.32 -4.45
N LYS A 25 1.39 -10.21 -5.34
CA LYS A 25 1.62 -9.89 -6.75
C LYS A 25 0.37 -10.25 -7.55
N TRP A 26 -0.10 -9.33 -8.36
CA TRP A 26 -1.19 -9.53 -9.30
C TRP A 26 -0.68 -9.38 -10.73
N ASP A 27 -0.79 -10.46 -11.50
CA ASP A 27 -0.61 -10.48 -12.94
C ASP A 27 -2.03 -10.51 -13.55
N LEU A 28 -2.46 -9.43 -14.14
CA LEU A 28 -3.83 -9.20 -14.58
C LEU A 28 -3.88 -9.02 -16.09
N THR A 29 -4.91 -9.58 -16.72
CA THR A 29 -5.21 -9.38 -18.14
C THR A 29 -6.04 -8.12 -18.35
N GLU A 30 -6.11 -7.62 -19.59
CA GLU A 30 -6.97 -6.50 -19.97
C GLU A 30 -8.45 -6.78 -19.64
N GLY A 31 -9.16 -5.82 -19.10
CA GLY A 31 -10.58 -5.92 -18.72
C GLY A 31 -10.82 -6.71 -17.41
N GLU A 32 -9.78 -7.13 -16.71
CA GLU A 32 -9.93 -7.85 -15.45
C GLU A 32 -10.34 -6.91 -14.32
N SER A 33 -11.37 -7.32 -13.56
CA SER A 33 -11.94 -6.50 -12.50
C SER A 33 -11.16 -6.61 -11.19
N LEU A 34 -10.93 -5.46 -10.57
CA LEU A 34 -10.33 -5.30 -9.24
C LEU A 34 -11.40 -4.84 -8.24
N ASN A 35 -12.41 -5.67 -8.01
CA ASN A 35 -13.54 -5.26 -7.16
C ASN A 35 -13.42 -5.91 -5.78
N ARG A 36 -13.48 -5.10 -4.73
CA ARG A 36 -13.70 -5.55 -3.35
C ARG A 36 -14.71 -4.63 -2.67
N GLU A 37 -15.77 -5.20 -2.13
CA GLU A 37 -16.88 -4.43 -1.56
C GLU A 37 -16.53 -3.70 -0.27
N LEU A 38 -15.70 -4.20 0.57
CA LEU A 38 -15.19 -3.53 1.77
C LEU A 38 -13.78 -4.03 2.02
N ILE A 39 -12.88 -3.11 2.20
CA ILE A 39 -11.50 -3.44 2.47
C ILE A 39 -11.27 -3.43 3.97
N ASP A 40 -10.87 -4.57 4.53
CA ASP A 40 -10.57 -4.69 5.96
C ASP A 40 -9.24 -4.06 6.35
N HIS A 41 -8.40 -3.74 5.35
CA HIS A 41 -7.04 -3.23 5.54
C HIS A 41 -6.78 -2.00 4.67
N ASN A 42 -5.73 -1.26 4.97
CA ASN A 42 -5.19 -0.26 4.07
C ASN A 42 -4.39 -0.94 2.96
N HIS A 43 -4.45 -0.43 1.75
CA HIS A 43 -3.70 -0.96 0.62
C HIS A 43 -2.89 0.13 -0.08
N ILE A 44 -1.70 -0.24 -0.54
CA ILE A 44 -0.95 0.52 -1.53
C ILE A 44 -0.80 -0.35 -2.76
N PHE A 45 -1.34 0.11 -3.89
CA PHE A 45 -1.13 -0.53 -5.18
C PHE A 45 0.03 0.15 -5.88
N PHE A 46 1.07 -0.61 -6.17
CA PHE A 46 2.20 -0.20 -6.98
C PHE A 46 2.00 -0.77 -8.39
N ILE A 47 1.73 0.09 -9.35
CA ILE A 47 1.54 -0.30 -10.75
C ILE A 47 2.91 -0.36 -11.41
N LEU A 48 3.43 -1.57 -11.66
CA LEU A 48 4.75 -1.78 -12.23
C LEU A 48 4.72 -1.85 -13.75
N ASN A 49 3.61 -2.33 -14.30
CA ASN A 49 3.35 -2.37 -15.73
C ASN A 49 1.87 -2.20 -16.00
N GLY A 50 1.51 -1.70 -17.18
CA GLY A 50 0.14 -1.51 -17.61
C GLY A 50 -0.54 -0.27 -17.02
N SER A 51 -1.87 -0.29 -17.04
CA SER A 51 -2.71 0.79 -16.52
C SER A 51 -4.03 0.25 -15.99
N VAL A 52 -4.55 0.92 -14.94
CA VAL A 52 -5.79 0.54 -14.27
C VAL A 52 -6.67 1.76 -14.07
N LYS A 53 -7.96 1.57 -14.22
CA LYS A 53 -8.98 2.56 -13.89
C LYS A 53 -9.59 2.18 -12.55
N ILE A 54 -9.57 3.09 -11.59
CA ILE A 54 -10.08 2.85 -10.23
C ILE A 54 -11.05 3.96 -9.85
N SER A 55 -12.20 3.56 -9.31
CA SER A 55 -13.10 4.42 -8.55
C SER A 55 -12.99 4.07 -7.07
N CYS A 56 -12.84 5.08 -6.21
CA CYS A 56 -12.70 4.89 -4.76
C CYS A 56 -13.52 5.96 -4.04
N ASN A 57 -14.52 5.52 -3.28
CA ASN A 57 -15.49 6.39 -2.62
C ASN A 57 -16.13 7.40 -3.62
N GLU A 58 -15.99 8.71 -3.36
CA GLU A 58 -16.50 9.80 -4.21
C GLU A 58 -15.66 10.08 -5.47
N PHE A 59 -14.50 9.44 -5.60
CA PHE A 59 -13.62 9.65 -6.75
C PHE A 59 -13.84 8.59 -7.80
N HIS A 60 -14.33 8.98 -9.00
CA HIS A 60 -14.66 8.06 -10.06
C HIS A 60 -13.68 8.08 -11.21
N ASP A 61 -13.49 6.91 -11.83
CA ASP A 61 -12.77 6.70 -13.10
C ASP A 61 -11.36 7.31 -13.17
N ARG A 62 -10.59 7.19 -12.07
CA ARG A 62 -9.20 7.64 -12.03
C ARG A 62 -8.30 6.59 -12.68
N ILE A 63 -7.45 7.04 -13.59
CA ILE A 63 -6.51 6.18 -14.31
C ILE A 63 -5.14 6.29 -13.64
N PHE A 64 -4.56 5.12 -13.32
CA PHE A 64 -3.22 4.96 -12.78
C PHE A 64 -2.40 4.12 -13.73
N LYS A 65 -1.13 4.48 -13.94
CA LYS A 65 -0.25 3.90 -14.96
C LYS A 65 1.01 3.30 -14.34
N ALA A 66 1.74 2.54 -15.15
CA ALA A 66 3.07 2.05 -14.78
C ALA A 66 3.96 3.17 -14.24
N GLY A 67 4.68 2.89 -13.14
CA GLY A 67 5.49 3.86 -12.42
C GLY A 67 4.72 4.73 -11.42
N GLU A 68 3.45 4.45 -11.20
CA GLU A 68 2.60 5.15 -10.23
C GLU A 68 2.14 4.21 -9.11
N MET A 69 1.85 4.80 -7.95
CA MET A 69 1.22 4.10 -6.85
C MET A 69 0.02 4.87 -6.33
N VAL A 70 -0.93 4.14 -5.73
CA VAL A 70 -2.15 4.71 -5.16
C VAL A 70 -2.45 4.08 -3.82
N PHE A 71 -2.97 4.89 -2.89
CA PHE A 71 -3.38 4.47 -1.57
C PHE A 71 -4.89 4.26 -1.51
N ILE A 72 -5.33 3.08 -1.09
CA ILE A 72 -6.73 2.73 -0.86
C ILE A 72 -6.92 2.55 0.64
N PRO A 73 -7.69 3.42 1.33
CA PRO A 73 -7.83 3.33 2.77
C PRO A 73 -8.76 2.20 3.21
N LYS A 74 -8.54 1.68 4.40
CA LYS A 74 -9.45 0.76 5.09
C LYS A 74 -10.88 1.31 5.09
N SER A 75 -11.85 0.43 4.90
CA SER A 75 -13.28 0.73 4.81
C SER A 75 -13.68 1.56 3.57
N ALA A 76 -12.79 1.73 2.61
CA ALA A 76 -13.17 2.28 1.32
C ALA A 76 -13.96 1.26 0.50
N SER A 77 -14.94 1.74 -0.25
CA SER A 77 -15.52 1.00 -1.37
C SER A 77 -14.72 1.34 -2.62
N PHE A 78 -14.18 0.34 -3.30
CA PHE A 78 -13.50 0.57 -4.56
C PHE A 78 -13.90 -0.44 -5.63
N THR A 79 -13.91 0.04 -6.84
CA THR A 79 -14.01 -0.77 -8.06
C THR A 79 -12.84 -0.42 -8.96
N GLY A 80 -12.30 -1.40 -9.64
CA GLY A 80 -11.21 -1.21 -10.57
C GLY A 80 -11.32 -2.13 -11.77
N GLU A 81 -10.70 -1.72 -12.86
CA GLU A 81 -10.61 -2.47 -14.11
C GLU A 81 -9.25 -2.21 -14.75
N THR A 82 -8.60 -3.24 -15.20
CA THR A 82 -7.36 -3.12 -15.99
C THR A 82 -7.68 -2.65 -17.40
N LEU A 83 -6.99 -1.61 -17.86
CA LEU A 83 -7.14 -1.08 -19.22
C LEU A 83 -6.23 -1.79 -20.23
N GLU A 84 -5.23 -2.50 -19.74
CA GLU A 84 -4.28 -3.32 -20.46
C GLU A 84 -3.65 -4.36 -19.53
N ALA A 85 -2.90 -5.32 -20.06
CA ALA A 85 -2.21 -6.30 -19.23
C ALA A 85 -1.31 -5.60 -18.20
N SER A 86 -1.54 -5.88 -16.92
CA SER A 86 -0.96 -5.10 -15.83
C SER A 86 -0.29 -5.99 -14.78
N LEU A 87 0.85 -5.49 -14.26
CA LEU A 87 1.54 -6.05 -13.11
C LEU A 87 1.43 -5.09 -11.94
N ILE A 88 0.80 -5.54 -10.86
CA ILE A 88 0.59 -4.74 -9.64
C ILE A 88 1.15 -5.48 -8.44
N ILE A 89 1.90 -4.78 -7.61
CA ILE A 89 2.19 -5.22 -6.24
C ILE A 89 1.19 -4.55 -5.31
N ASN A 90 0.39 -5.35 -4.64
CA ASN A 90 -0.47 -4.91 -3.57
C ASN A 90 0.24 -5.09 -2.23
N HIS A 91 0.39 -4.01 -1.46
CA HIS A 91 0.80 -4.05 -0.07
C HIS A 91 -0.39 -3.74 0.82
N SER A 92 -0.82 -4.73 1.62
CA SER A 92 -1.90 -4.58 2.61
C SER A 92 -1.35 -4.47 4.02
N PHE A 93 -1.91 -3.56 4.82
CA PHE A 93 -1.51 -3.33 6.21
C PHE A 93 -2.65 -2.72 7.04
N GLU A 94 -2.70 -3.01 8.34
CA GLU A 94 -3.72 -2.43 9.23
C GLU A 94 -3.35 -1.04 9.73
N ASN A 95 -2.17 -0.93 10.33
CA ASN A 95 -1.64 0.31 10.90
C ASN A 95 -0.12 0.37 10.69
N PRO A 96 0.49 1.54 10.85
CA PRO A 96 1.95 1.62 10.98
C PRO A 96 2.42 0.62 12.03
N LEU A 97 3.32 -0.30 11.66
CA LEU A 97 3.70 -1.43 12.50
C LEU A 97 4.69 -1.10 13.59
N ASN A 98 5.42 -0.01 13.45
CA ASN A 98 6.49 0.35 14.38
C ASN A 98 6.38 1.81 14.84
N ILE A 99 7.15 2.13 15.88
CA ILE A 99 7.17 3.48 16.49
C ILE A 99 7.59 4.55 15.47
N CYS A 100 8.49 4.23 14.54
CA CYS A 100 8.95 5.17 13.53
C CYS A 100 7.87 5.52 12.51
N ASP A 101 7.05 4.54 12.10
CA ASP A 101 5.96 4.74 11.16
C ASP A 101 4.84 5.57 11.80
N LYS A 102 4.53 5.28 13.06
CA LYS A 102 3.58 6.08 13.86
C LYS A 102 4.05 7.51 14.01
N ALA A 103 5.32 7.73 14.39
CA ALA A 103 5.89 9.07 14.50
C ALA A 103 5.88 9.82 13.16
N MET A 104 6.11 9.13 12.04
CA MET A 104 5.94 9.71 10.70
C MET A 104 4.51 10.22 10.51
N MET A 105 3.49 9.39 10.72
CA MET A 105 2.08 9.78 10.53
C MET A 105 1.69 10.93 11.47
N GLU A 106 2.11 10.90 12.73
CA GLU A 106 1.89 11.99 13.69
C GLU A 106 2.54 13.31 13.23
N SER A 107 3.71 13.23 12.61
CA SER A 107 4.41 14.43 12.08
C SER A 107 3.71 15.02 10.84
N LEU A 108 2.92 14.24 10.12
CA LEU A 108 2.16 14.67 8.94
C LEU A 108 0.78 15.23 9.31
N ALA A 109 0.22 14.83 10.43
CA ALA A 109 -1.14 15.22 10.85
C ALA A 109 -1.42 16.73 10.83
N PRO A 110 -0.48 17.62 11.24
CA PRO A 110 -0.72 19.07 11.17
C PRO A 110 -0.88 19.64 9.76
N LEU A 111 -0.48 18.88 8.73
CA LEU A 111 -0.65 19.29 7.33
C LEU A 111 -2.04 18.99 6.78
N SER A 112 -2.81 18.13 7.45
CA SER A 112 -4.13 17.71 6.96
C SER A 112 -5.09 18.87 6.74
N ASP A 113 -5.06 19.90 7.59
CA ASP A 113 -5.93 21.08 7.48
C ASP A 113 -5.61 21.96 6.27
N THR A 114 -4.44 21.78 5.68
CA THR A 114 -3.98 22.56 4.51
C THR A 114 -4.13 21.82 3.18
N ILE A 115 -4.49 20.54 3.22
CA ILE A 115 -4.55 19.69 2.04
C ILE A 115 -6.00 19.57 1.55
N ALA A 116 -6.24 20.01 0.31
CA ALA A 116 -7.44 19.62 -0.43
C ALA A 116 -7.22 18.20 -0.98
N TYR A 117 -7.67 17.18 -0.24
CA TYR A 117 -7.45 15.79 -0.62
C TYR A 117 -8.02 15.47 -2.00
N ARG A 118 -7.24 14.76 -2.77
CA ARG A 118 -7.63 14.21 -4.07
C ARG A 118 -7.09 12.79 -4.17
N PHE A 119 -7.91 11.88 -4.64
CA PHE A 119 -7.47 10.53 -4.98
C PHE A 119 -6.63 10.58 -6.25
N GLN A 120 -5.31 10.65 -6.09
CA GLN A 120 -4.36 10.90 -7.16
C GLN A 120 -3.13 10.02 -7.03
N PRO A 121 -2.43 9.73 -8.15
CA PRO A 121 -1.21 8.93 -8.11
C PRO A 121 -0.06 9.66 -7.40
N LEU A 122 0.83 8.86 -6.81
CA LEU A 122 2.17 9.27 -6.42
C LEU A 122 3.17 8.47 -7.26
N ALA A 123 4.18 9.14 -7.81
CA ALA A 123 5.17 8.50 -8.66
C ALA A 123 6.06 7.54 -7.85
N ILE A 124 6.29 6.35 -8.37
CA ILE A 124 7.32 5.43 -7.87
C ILE A 124 8.67 5.99 -8.30
N ARG A 125 9.58 6.22 -7.34
CA ARG A 125 10.90 6.83 -7.58
C ARG A 125 12.01 5.91 -7.07
N PRO A 126 13.23 5.98 -7.64
CA PRO A 126 14.37 5.35 -7.01
C PRO A 126 14.57 5.85 -5.56
N PRO A 127 14.89 4.95 -4.60
CA PRO A 127 15.15 3.52 -4.74
C PRO A 127 13.90 2.63 -4.55
N LEU A 128 12.68 3.18 -4.47
CA LEU A 128 11.46 2.37 -4.27
C LEU A 128 11.20 1.43 -5.47
N ASP A 129 11.49 1.85 -6.69
CA ASP A 129 11.42 1.01 -7.88
C ASP A 129 12.33 -0.23 -7.77
N HIS A 130 13.60 -0.04 -7.39
CA HIS A 130 14.56 -1.14 -7.18
C HIS A 130 14.12 -2.08 -6.05
N PHE A 131 13.53 -1.53 -4.98
CA PHE A 131 12.92 -2.32 -3.92
C PHE A 131 11.82 -3.23 -4.48
N LEU A 132 10.91 -2.68 -5.30
CA LEU A 132 9.78 -3.41 -5.87
C LEU A 132 10.25 -4.47 -6.87
N GLU A 133 11.26 -4.19 -7.70
CA GLU A 133 11.87 -5.17 -8.62
C GLU A 133 12.45 -6.36 -7.86
N LEU A 134 13.23 -6.10 -6.81
CA LEU A 134 13.78 -7.14 -5.95
C LEU A 134 12.65 -7.93 -5.27
N PHE A 135 11.60 -7.24 -4.84
CA PHE A 135 10.48 -7.88 -4.18
C PHE A 135 9.68 -8.79 -5.11
N VAL A 136 9.47 -8.39 -6.37
CA VAL A 136 8.90 -9.24 -7.43
C VAL A 136 9.71 -10.54 -7.59
N SER A 137 11.04 -10.45 -7.52
CA SER A 137 11.90 -11.63 -7.59
C SER A 137 11.66 -12.60 -6.43
N TYR A 138 11.48 -12.08 -5.20
CA TYR A 138 11.13 -12.91 -4.05
C TYR A 138 9.78 -13.61 -4.23
N LEU A 139 8.77 -12.88 -4.70
CA LEU A 139 7.43 -13.46 -4.94
C LEU A 139 7.44 -14.51 -6.05
N ASN A 140 8.18 -14.28 -7.13
CA ASN A 140 8.35 -15.24 -8.22
C ASN A 140 9.11 -16.50 -7.76
N ASP A 141 10.03 -16.37 -6.81
CA ASP A 141 10.74 -17.49 -6.19
C ASP A 141 9.89 -18.24 -5.15
N GLY A 142 8.65 -17.78 -4.89
CA GLY A 142 7.73 -18.38 -3.93
C GLY A 142 8.11 -18.12 -2.47
N VAL A 143 8.86 -17.07 -2.19
CA VAL A 143 9.21 -16.68 -0.80
C VAL A 143 7.95 -16.19 -0.08
N ARG A 144 7.64 -16.83 1.07
CA ARG A 144 6.48 -16.50 1.93
C ARG A 144 6.88 -16.32 3.39
N CYS A 145 8.01 -15.72 3.64
CA CYS A 145 8.52 -15.52 5.00
C CYS A 145 7.88 -14.26 5.63
N SER A 146 7.07 -14.45 6.66
CA SER A 146 6.40 -13.35 7.38
C SER A 146 7.37 -12.32 7.95
N HIS A 147 8.51 -12.76 8.49
CA HIS A 147 9.56 -11.86 9.01
C HIS A 147 10.18 -11.00 7.90
N LEU A 148 10.39 -11.59 6.71
CA LEU A 148 10.87 -10.83 5.56
C LEU A 148 9.83 -9.77 5.17
N PHE A 149 8.55 -10.13 5.13
CA PHE A 149 7.48 -9.20 4.77
C PHE A 149 7.34 -8.05 5.76
N GLN A 150 7.46 -8.33 7.07
CA GLN A 150 7.49 -7.28 8.11
C GLN A 150 8.68 -6.33 7.95
N ALA A 151 9.88 -6.88 7.71
CA ALA A 151 11.07 -6.08 7.44
C ALA A 151 10.90 -5.22 6.18
N LYS A 152 10.34 -5.79 5.12
CA LYS A 152 10.08 -5.09 3.86
C LYS A 152 8.99 -4.03 3.99
N GLN A 153 7.97 -4.24 4.81
CA GLN A 153 7.00 -3.20 5.14
C GLN A 153 7.65 -2.02 5.86
N SER A 154 8.49 -2.29 6.86
CA SER A 154 9.23 -1.23 7.55
C SER A 154 10.16 -0.46 6.61
N GLU A 155 10.81 -1.16 5.67
CA GLU A 155 11.67 -0.54 4.65
C GLU A 155 10.88 0.41 3.74
N ILE A 156 9.67 0.05 3.29
CA ILE A 156 8.82 0.93 2.47
C ILE A 156 8.54 2.25 3.20
N PHE A 157 8.15 2.23 4.48
CA PHE A 157 7.87 3.46 5.22
C PHE A 157 9.13 4.32 5.42
N VAL A 158 10.31 3.70 5.57
CA VAL A 158 11.59 4.42 5.55
C VAL A 158 11.82 5.09 4.20
N LEU A 159 11.54 4.39 3.08
CA LEU A 159 11.67 4.96 1.74
C LEU A 159 10.72 6.16 1.52
N PHE A 160 9.47 6.06 1.95
CA PHE A 160 8.54 7.18 1.93
C PHE A 160 9.10 8.39 2.68
N ARG A 161 9.62 8.17 3.88
CA ARG A 161 10.18 9.26 4.71
C ARG A 161 11.40 9.93 4.10
N LEU A 162 12.26 9.18 3.43
CA LEU A 162 13.54 9.67 2.92
C LEU A 162 13.45 10.29 1.53
N TYR A 163 12.57 9.77 0.67
CA TYR A 163 12.58 10.09 -0.76
C TYR A 163 11.34 10.84 -1.25
N TYR A 164 10.36 11.03 -0.39
CA TYR A 164 9.18 11.84 -0.67
C TYR A 164 9.10 13.01 0.30
N THR A 165 8.64 14.15 -0.20
CA THR A 165 8.46 15.34 0.64
C THR A 165 7.37 15.14 1.68
N ARG A 166 7.38 15.94 2.75
CA ARG A 166 6.32 15.89 3.76
C ARG A 166 4.93 16.14 3.17
N LEU A 167 4.83 17.03 2.18
CA LEU A 167 3.56 17.33 1.52
C LEU A 167 3.07 16.17 0.66
N GLU A 168 3.94 15.53 -0.11
CA GLU A 168 3.60 14.32 -0.88
C GLU A 168 3.13 13.19 0.03
N ASN A 169 3.87 12.91 1.10
CA ASN A 169 3.47 11.90 2.09
C ASN A 169 2.14 12.24 2.77
N ALA A 170 1.94 13.51 3.18
CA ALA A 170 0.71 13.94 3.81
C ALA A 170 -0.48 13.85 2.85
N THR A 171 -0.30 14.17 1.57
CA THR A 171 -1.34 14.04 0.54
C THR A 171 -1.65 12.57 0.26
N PHE A 172 -0.63 11.72 0.14
CA PHE A 172 -0.78 10.29 -0.16
C PHE A 172 -1.46 9.55 0.99
N PHE A 173 -1.02 9.78 2.22
CA PHE A 173 -1.57 9.16 3.43
C PHE A 173 -2.69 9.99 4.08
N TYR A 174 -3.25 10.97 3.40
CA TYR A 174 -4.30 11.84 3.94
C TYR A 174 -5.45 11.07 4.62
N PRO A 175 -5.98 9.96 4.05
CA PRO A 175 -7.06 9.22 4.71
C PRO A 175 -6.68 8.61 6.07
N LEU A 176 -5.38 8.44 6.37
CA LEU A 176 -4.90 7.97 7.68
C LEU A 176 -4.74 9.12 8.67
N ILE A 177 -4.22 10.27 8.22
CA ILE A 177 -3.90 11.40 9.08
C ILE A 177 -5.12 12.32 9.33
N GLY A 178 -5.98 12.50 8.33
CA GLY A 178 -7.19 13.34 8.41
C GLY A 178 -8.21 12.82 9.44
N LYS A 179 -8.46 11.52 9.46
CA LYS A 179 -9.39 10.89 10.42
C LYS A 179 -8.96 11.03 11.89
N SER A 180 -7.67 11.12 12.17
CA SER A 180 -7.16 11.31 13.53
C SER A 180 -7.43 12.72 14.05
N VAL A 181 -7.46 13.70 13.17
CA VAL A 181 -7.78 15.10 13.51
C VAL A 181 -9.29 15.26 13.78
N ASP A 182 -10.14 14.67 12.92
CA ASP A 182 -11.60 14.72 13.10
C ASP A 182 -12.04 14.09 14.42
N PHE A 183 -11.49 12.92 14.77
CA PHE A 183 -11.81 12.27 16.04
C PHE A 183 -11.33 13.09 17.24
N LYS A 184 -10.12 13.65 17.17
CA LYS A 184 -9.56 14.48 18.24
C LYS A 184 -10.35 15.79 18.41
N SER A 185 -10.72 16.43 17.29
CA SER A 185 -11.56 17.63 17.27
C SER A 185 -12.96 17.35 17.78
N PHE A 186 -13.54 16.21 17.42
CA PHE A 186 -14.85 15.79 17.93
C PHE A 186 -14.83 15.54 19.44
N VAL A 187 -13.80 14.85 19.96
CA VAL A 187 -13.64 14.61 21.40
C VAL A 187 -13.44 15.93 22.14
N MET A 188 -12.57 16.82 21.64
CA MET A 188 -12.29 18.13 22.30
C MET A 188 -13.47 19.11 22.23
N ALA A 189 -14.38 18.96 21.25
CA ALA A 189 -15.58 19.81 21.15
C ALA A 189 -16.77 19.32 22.00
N ASN A 190 -16.73 18.06 22.48
CA ASN A 190 -17.83 17.44 23.21
C ASN A 190 -17.48 17.04 24.67
N TYR A 191 -16.28 17.39 25.15
CA TYR A 191 -15.82 17.19 26.50
C TYR A 191 -15.02 18.42 26.97
#